data_7ffdc97ac743ee6c2590fb43480a8da0
#
_entry.id   7ffdc97ac743ee6c2590fb43480a8da0
#
_cell.length_a   1.000
_cell.length_b   1.000
_cell.length_c   1.000
_cell.angle_alpha   90.00
_cell.angle_beta   90.00
_cell.angle_gamma   90.00
#
_symmetry.space_group_name_H-M   'P 1'
#
loop_
_entity.id
_entity.type
_entity.pdbx_description
1 polymer ?
#
loop_
_entity_poly.entity_id
_entity_poly.type
_entity_poly.pdbx_seq_one_letter_code
_entity_poly.pdbx_strand_id
1 'polypeptide(L)'
;MEAPKILVVDDESRMRKLVKDFLEKKNFHVLEAGDGEEAMDIFYKEKDIALLILDVMMPKMDGWEVCREIRKNSKVPIIMLTARGDERDELLGFELGVDEYISKPFSPKILVARVEAILR
;
A
#
# COMPACT_ATOMS: atom_id res chain seq x y z
N MET A 1 17.44 6.11 15.08
CA MET A 1 16.85 5.20 14.07
C MET A 1 15.95 5.97 13.12
N GLU A 2 16.08 5.69 11.85
CA GLU A 2 15.22 6.32 10.87
C GLU A 2 13.82 5.73 10.93
N ALA A 3 12.81 6.57 10.66
CA ALA A 3 11.44 6.12 10.60
C ALA A 3 11.24 5.18 9.40
N PRO A 4 10.48 4.09 9.56
CA PRO A 4 10.18 3.23 8.42
C PRO A 4 9.44 4.00 7.33
N LYS A 5 9.76 3.72 6.08
CA LYS A 5 9.13 4.38 4.93
C LYS A 5 7.94 3.57 4.45
N ILE A 6 6.81 4.23 4.34
CA ILE A 6 5.56 3.63 3.83
C ILE A 6 5.22 4.32 2.52
N LEU A 7 5.02 3.54 1.45
CA LEU A 7 4.57 4.10 0.18
C LEU A 7 3.06 3.90 0.07
N VAL A 8 2.34 5.01 0.01
CA VAL A 8 0.87 5.00 -0.11
C VAL A 8 0.48 5.33 -1.54
N VAL A 9 -0.21 4.40 -2.19
CA VAL A 9 -0.57 4.51 -3.61
C VAL A 9 -2.09 4.51 -3.75
N ASP A 10 -2.64 5.63 -4.16
CA ASP A 10 -4.08 5.81 -4.37
C ASP A 10 -4.26 7.00 -5.29
N ASP A 11 -5.15 6.90 -6.27
CA ASP A 11 -5.39 8.01 -7.19
C ASP A 11 -6.21 9.14 -6.56
N GLU A 12 -6.79 8.91 -5.39
CA GLU A 12 -7.54 9.90 -4.64
C GLU A 12 -6.62 10.64 -3.67
N SER A 13 -6.31 11.90 -3.98
CA SER A 13 -5.39 12.67 -3.15
C SER A 13 -5.86 12.87 -1.71
N ARG A 14 -7.17 12.99 -1.51
CA ARG A 14 -7.73 13.13 -0.16
C ARG A 14 -7.50 11.88 0.69
N MET A 15 -7.64 10.73 0.07
CA MET A 15 -7.42 9.46 0.76
C MET A 15 -5.94 9.30 1.12
N ARG A 16 -5.05 9.62 0.19
CA ARG A 16 -3.60 9.57 0.46
C ARG A 16 -3.24 10.47 1.63
N LYS A 17 -3.77 11.71 1.62
CA LYS A 17 -3.48 12.66 2.69
C LYS A 17 -3.98 12.18 4.04
N LEU A 18 -5.18 11.63 4.07
CA LEU A 18 -5.75 11.09 5.30
C LEU A 18 -4.88 9.98 5.88
N VAL A 19 -4.51 9.02 5.05
CA VAL A 19 -3.66 7.90 5.47
C VAL A 19 -2.29 8.41 5.90
N LYS A 20 -1.70 9.33 5.14
CA LYS A 20 -0.42 9.93 5.47
C LYS A 20 -0.44 10.59 6.84
N ASP A 21 -1.47 11.41 7.10
CA ASP A 21 -1.56 12.13 8.37
C ASP A 21 -1.62 11.17 9.57
N PHE A 22 -2.40 10.11 9.45
CA PHE A 22 -2.48 9.11 10.54
C PHE A 22 -1.17 8.35 10.72
N LEU A 23 -0.51 7.98 9.63
CA LEU A 23 0.76 7.26 9.73
C LEU A 23 1.89 8.15 10.27
N GLU A 24 1.93 9.40 9.86
CA GLU A 24 2.97 10.32 10.35
C GLU A 24 2.85 10.60 11.83
N LYS A 25 1.64 10.56 12.37
CA LYS A 25 1.44 10.67 13.82
C LYS A 25 2.06 9.52 14.59
N LYS A 26 2.29 8.40 13.92
CA LYS A 26 2.93 7.21 14.51
C LYS A 26 4.40 7.11 14.13
N ASN A 27 4.97 8.21 13.65
CA ASN A 27 6.40 8.32 13.32
C ASN A 27 6.83 7.47 12.11
N PHE A 28 5.92 7.24 11.16
CA PHE A 28 6.29 6.66 9.88
C PHE A 28 6.62 7.78 8.90
N HIS A 29 7.54 7.50 7.98
CA HIS A 29 7.85 8.42 6.88
C HIS A 29 7.02 8.00 5.67
N VAL A 30 6.11 8.86 5.22
CA VAL A 30 5.18 8.51 4.14
C VAL A 30 5.58 9.13 2.81
N LEU A 31 5.63 8.28 1.79
CA LEU A 31 5.80 8.68 0.40
C LEU A 31 4.48 8.43 -0.30
N GLU A 32 4.13 9.26 -1.27
CA GLU A 32 2.84 9.18 -1.95
C GLU A 32 3.01 8.97 -3.45
N ALA A 33 2.12 8.15 -4.02
CA ALA A 33 2.02 7.97 -5.47
C ALA A 33 0.55 8.03 -5.88
N GLY A 34 0.26 8.71 -6.97
CA GLY A 34 -1.11 8.88 -7.44
C GLY A 34 -1.55 7.86 -8.47
N ASP A 35 -0.65 7.03 -8.96
CA ASP A 35 -0.97 5.95 -9.89
C ASP A 35 0.12 4.88 -9.83
N GLY A 36 -0.10 3.78 -10.55
CA GLY A 36 0.82 2.65 -10.51
C GLY A 36 2.18 2.92 -11.12
N GLU A 37 2.24 3.73 -12.17
CA GLU A 37 3.52 4.07 -12.79
C GLU A 37 4.38 4.88 -11.84
N GLU A 38 3.80 5.88 -11.21
CA GLU A 38 4.50 6.68 -10.22
C GLU A 38 4.96 5.83 -9.05
N ALA A 39 4.11 4.88 -8.62
CA ALA A 39 4.46 3.96 -7.53
C ALA A 39 5.69 3.14 -7.88
N MET A 40 5.77 2.62 -9.09
CA MET A 40 6.93 1.84 -9.53
C MET A 40 8.19 2.68 -9.55
N ASP A 41 8.09 3.91 -10.07
CA ASP A 41 9.23 4.83 -10.12
C ASP A 41 9.76 5.12 -8.70
N ILE A 42 8.86 5.42 -7.77
CA ILE A 42 9.25 5.70 -6.39
C ILE A 42 9.82 4.47 -5.73
N PHE A 43 9.19 3.32 -5.93
CA PHE A 43 9.64 2.08 -5.29
C PHE A 43 11.06 1.71 -5.69
N TYR A 44 11.41 1.84 -6.96
CA TYR A 44 12.76 1.52 -7.43
C TYR A 44 13.79 2.59 -7.11
N LYS A 45 13.35 3.83 -6.97
CA LYS A 45 14.23 4.93 -6.59
C LYS A 45 14.56 4.92 -5.10
N GLU A 46 13.56 4.65 -4.28
CA GLU A 46 13.69 4.61 -2.81
C GLU A 46 13.95 3.18 -2.38
N LYS A 47 15.14 2.90 -1.88
CA LYS A 47 15.57 1.52 -1.61
C LYS A 47 15.06 0.92 -0.31
N ASP A 48 14.57 1.73 0.59
CA ASP A 48 14.25 1.31 1.95
C ASP A 48 12.75 1.32 2.26
N ILE A 49 11.91 1.12 1.25
CA ILE A 49 10.48 1.06 1.48
C ILE A 49 10.16 -0.15 2.35
N ALA A 50 9.57 0.09 3.52
CA ALA A 50 9.26 -0.96 4.49
C ALA A 50 7.91 -1.62 4.24
N LEU A 51 6.98 -0.92 3.60
CA LEU A 51 5.64 -1.42 3.37
C LEU A 51 4.95 -0.58 2.30
N LEU A 52 4.10 -1.21 1.49
CA LEU A 52 3.25 -0.52 0.52
C LEU A 52 1.79 -0.64 0.93
N ILE A 53 1.05 0.45 0.73
CA ILE A 53 -0.41 0.44 0.82
C ILE A 53 -0.90 0.77 -0.58
N LEU A 54 -1.56 -0.20 -1.24
CA LEU A 54 -1.96 -0.08 -2.65
C LEU A 54 -3.46 -0.11 -2.80
N ASP A 55 -4.02 0.88 -3.49
CA ASP A 55 -5.40 0.83 -3.93
C ASP A 55 -5.47 -0.08 -5.17
N VAL A 56 -6.49 -0.92 -5.25
CA VAL A 56 -6.67 -1.82 -6.40
C VAL A 56 -7.06 -1.02 -7.66
N MET A 57 -8.04 -0.15 -7.53
CA MET A 57 -8.61 0.58 -8.67
C MET A 57 -7.90 1.90 -8.94
N MET A 58 -7.00 1.90 -9.91
CA MET A 58 -6.26 3.10 -10.30
C MET A 58 -6.13 3.14 -11.83
N PRO A 59 -6.04 4.35 -12.41
CA PRO A 59 -5.78 4.47 -13.85
C PRO A 59 -4.35 4.04 -14.18
N LYS A 60 -4.10 3.79 -15.46
CA LYS A 60 -2.82 3.40 -16.04
C LYS A 60 -2.38 2.01 -15.62
N MET A 61 -2.05 1.82 -14.36
CA MET A 61 -1.55 0.56 -13.84
C MET A 61 -2.24 0.33 -12.49
N ASP A 62 -3.10 -0.69 -12.40
CA ASP A 62 -3.85 -0.93 -11.18
C ASP A 62 -2.98 -1.56 -10.07
N GLY A 63 -3.56 -1.69 -8.88
CA GLY A 63 -2.82 -2.20 -7.73
C GLY A 63 -2.32 -3.64 -7.91
N TRP A 64 -3.07 -4.47 -8.62
CA TRP A 64 -2.65 -5.85 -8.87
C TRP A 64 -1.42 -5.90 -9.79
N GLU A 65 -1.40 -5.05 -10.82
CA GLU A 65 -0.26 -4.96 -11.72
C GLU A 65 0.99 -4.48 -10.99
N VAL A 66 0.84 -3.47 -10.14
CA VAL A 66 1.94 -2.99 -9.31
C VAL A 66 2.48 -4.12 -8.43
N CYS A 67 1.58 -4.85 -7.78
CA CYS A 67 1.94 -5.94 -6.91
C CYS A 67 2.71 -7.03 -7.65
N ARG A 68 2.25 -7.42 -8.83
CA ARG A 68 2.94 -8.43 -9.66
C ARG A 68 4.35 -7.98 -10.02
N GLU A 69 4.49 -6.73 -10.45
CA GLU A 69 5.81 -6.20 -10.81
C GLU A 69 6.76 -6.18 -9.61
N ILE A 70 6.27 -5.71 -8.47
CA ILE A 70 7.10 -5.65 -7.27
C ILE A 70 7.50 -7.05 -6.81
N ARG A 71 6.58 -8.01 -6.88
CA ARG A 71 6.84 -9.38 -6.43
C ARG A 71 7.88 -10.12 -7.28
N LYS A 72 8.19 -9.63 -8.47
CA LYS A 72 9.28 -10.21 -9.28
C LYS A 72 10.64 -10.07 -8.58
N ASN A 73 10.81 -9.02 -7.79
CA ASN A 73 12.11 -8.71 -7.20
C ASN A 73 12.08 -8.42 -5.70
N SER A 74 10.92 -8.47 -5.06
CA SER A 74 10.83 -8.07 -3.65
C SER A 74 9.72 -8.80 -2.91
N LYS A 75 9.96 -9.02 -1.63
CA LYS A 75 8.96 -9.59 -0.71
C LYS A 75 8.46 -8.54 0.28
N VAL A 76 8.59 -7.26 -0.09
CA VAL A 76 8.15 -6.17 0.77
C VAL A 76 6.69 -6.36 1.19
N PRO A 77 6.34 -6.11 2.46
CA PRO A 77 4.95 -6.21 2.89
C PRO A 77 4.01 -5.31 2.10
N ILE A 78 2.86 -5.82 1.74
CA ILE A 78 1.85 -5.09 0.98
C ILE A 78 0.49 -5.21 1.65
N ILE A 79 -0.18 -4.07 1.85
CA ILE A 79 -1.57 -4.01 2.24
C ILE A 79 -2.35 -3.52 1.03
N MET A 80 -3.34 -4.31 0.61
CA MET A 80 -4.17 -3.96 -0.53
C MET A 80 -5.48 -3.34 -0.05
N LEU A 81 -5.85 -2.19 -0.62
CA LEU A 81 -7.13 -1.54 -0.34
C LEU A 81 -8.06 -1.72 -1.51
N THR A 82 -9.31 -2.07 -1.25
CA THR A 82 -10.28 -2.30 -2.30
C THR A 82 -11.65 -1.76 -1.91
N ALA A 83 -12.42 -1.34 -2.90
CA ALA A 83 -13.78 -0.88 -2.66
C ALA A 83 -14.72 -2.03 -2.27
N ARG A 84 -14.37 -3.27 -2.58
CA ARG A 84 -15.17 -4.46 -2.26
C ARG A 84 -14.29 -5.64 -1.93
N GLY A 85 -14.75 -6.47 -1.00
CA GLY A 85 -14.21 -7.79 -0.81
C GLY A 85 -14.77 -8.71 -1.88
N ASP A 86 -14.06 -8.90 -2.96
CA ASP A 86 -14.42 -9.83 -4.03
C ASP A 86 -13.58 -11.08 -3.82
N GLU A 87 -14.21 -12.25 -3.87
CA GLU A 87 -13.52 -13.52 -3.70
C GLU A 87 -12.34 -13.68 -4.66
N ARG A 88 -12.50 -13.23 -5.91
CA ARG A 88 -11.41 -13.31 -6.89
C ARG A 88 -10.22 -12.46 -6.47
N ASP A 89 -10.51 -11.27 -5.94
CA ASP A 89 -9.45 -10.36 -5.50
C ASP A 89 -8.72 -10.94 -4.30
N GLU A 90 -9.44 -11.57 -3.38
CA GLU A 90 -8.83 -12.21 -2.22
C GLU A 90 -7.93 -13.37 -2.64
N LEU A 91 -8.40 -14.21 -3.57
CA LEU A 91 -7.61 -15.34 -4.06
C LEU A 91 -6.34 -14.85 -4.75
N LEU A 92 -6.45 -13.81 -5.57
CA LEU A 92 -5.30 -13.22 -6.23
C LEU A 92 -4.31 -12.64 -5.22
N GLY A 93 -4.84 -12.01 -4.17
CA GLY A 93 -4.01 -11.49 -3.08
C GLY A 93 -3.19 -12.59 -2.42
N PHE A 94 -3.79 -13.73 -2.15
CA PHE A 94 -3.06 -14.87 -1.58
C PHE A 94 -1.98 -15.37 -2.53
N GLU A 95 -2.27 -15.47 -3.81
CA GLU A 95 -1.29 -15.91 -4.80
C GLU A 95 -0.08 -14.98 -4.87
N LEU A 96 -0.32 -13.67 -4.75
CA LEU A 96 0.74 -12.67 -4.83
C LEU A 96 1.41 -12.40 -3.49
N GLY A 97 0.94 -13.05 -2.43
CA GLY A 97 1.54 -12.90 -1.11
C GLY A 97 1.28 -11.54 -0.48
N VAL A 98 0.08 -11.00 -0.66
CA VAL A 98 -0.35 -9.77 -0.01
C VAL A 98 -0.53 -10.06 1.49
N ASP A 99 0.02 -9.21 2.34
CA ASP A 99 0.00 -9.42 3.78
C ASP A 99 -1.34 -9.11 4.42
N GLU A 100 -2.07 -8.15 3.86
CA GLU A 100 -3.37 -7.76 4.37
C GLU A 100 -4.23 -7.23 3.24
N TYR A 101 -5.54 -7.46 3.35
CA TYR A 101 -6.51 -7.05 2.35
C TYR A 101 -7.65 -6.34 3.07
N ILE A 102 -7.80 -5.05 2.84
CA ILE A 102 -8.74 -4.21 3.58
C ILE A 102 -9.77 -3.61 2.63
N SER A 103 -11.05 -3.79 2.95
CA SER A 103 -12.15 -3.23 2.15
C SER A 103 -12.43 -1.78 2.53
N LYS A 104 -12.72 -0.96 1.53
CA LYS A 104 -13.19 0.40 1.74
C LYS A 104 -14.70 0.38 1.97
N PRO A 105 -15.27 1.24 2.79
CA PRO A 105 -14.58 2.22 3.62
C PRO A 105 -13.88 1.55 4.81
N PHE A 106 -12.71 2.06 5.17
CA PHE A 106 -11.94 1.50 6.28
C PHE A 106 -11.69 2.56 7.35
N SER A 107 -11.36 2.10 8.56
CA SER A 107 -10.94 2.99 9.63
C SER A 107 -9.45 3.29 9.49
N PRO A 108 -9.05 4.58 9.38
CA PRO A 108 -7.62 4.91 9.35
C PRO A 108 -6.86 4.39 10.56
N LYS A 109 -7.49 4.38 11.73
CA LYS A 109 -6.87 3.84 12.94
C LYS A 109 -6.61 2.36 12.84
N ILE A 110 -7.53 1.61 12.26
CA ILE A 110 -7.35 0.17 12.05
C ILE A 110 -6.25 -0.08 11.03
N LEU A 111 -6.22 0.70 9.94
CA LEU A 111 -5.16 0.59 8.95
C LEU A 111 -3.79 0.79 9.59
N VAL A 112 -3.64 1.84 10.40
CA VAL A 112 -2.37 2.11 11.09
C VAL A 112 -2.00 0.95 12.02
N ALA A 113 -2.98 0.40 12.73
CA ALA A 113 -2.73 -0.74 13.62
C ALA A 113 -2.21 -1.95 12.84
N ARG A 114 -2.74 -2.19 11.63
CA ARG A 114 -2.28 -3.28 10.76
C ARG A 114 -0.85 -3.03 10.29
N VAL A 115 -0.53 -1.79 9.92
CA VAL A 115 0.83 -1.41 9.52
C VAL A 115 1.79 -1.69 10.69
N GLU A 116 1.44 -1.24 11.87
CA GLU A 116 2.28 -1.47 13.05
C GLU A 116 2.47 -2.95 13.34
N ALA A 117 1.41 -3.74 13.21
CA ALA A 117 1.49 -5.18 13.45
C ALA A 117 2.42 -5.87 12.45
N ILE A 118 2.35 -5.49 11.18
CA ILE A 118 3.18 -6.09 10.13
C ILE A 118 4.65 -5.72 10.31
N LEU A 119 4.93 -4.49 10.72
CA LEU A 119 6.30 -4.00 10.84
C LEU A 119 6.94 -4.26 12.21
N ARG A 120 6.25 -4.89 13.09
CA ARG A 120 6.73 -5.23 14.42
C ARG A 120 7.86 -6.24 14.41
#